data_c887eb05149cb3d351728e3948d7ba84
#
_entry.id   c887eb05149cb3d351728e3948d7ba84
#
_cell.length_a   1.000
_cell.length_b   1.000
_cell.length_c   1.000
_cell.angle_alpha   90.00
_cell.angle_beta   90.00
_cell.angle_gamma   90.00
#
_symmetry.space_group_name_H-M   'P 1'
#
loop_
_entity.id
_entity.type
_entity.pdbx_description
1 polymer ?
#
loop_
_entity_poly.entity_id
_entity_poly.type
_entity_poly.pdbx_seq_one_letter_code
_entity_poly.pdbx_strand_id
1 'polypeptide(L)'
;MPAFKDMPLSVLNLSPVNEGETAGDSFAKSLELTQHAEKLGYNRLWVAEHHNMEGIASSATSVLLSYLAGGTSSIRLGSGGIMLPNHAPLAIAEQFGTLESMYPGRIDLGLGRAPGTDQTTAAALRRHVNSGEDFPARLEELQRYFQDPANMAVPPQVKAVPGAGLDIPIWLLGSSGFSAQLAGQLGLPYAFAGHFAAENMKAALQLYLDS
;
A
#
# COMPACT_ATOMS: atom_id res chain seq x y z
N MET A 1 27.14 5.54 -8.18
CA MET A 1 25.75 5.83 -7.78
C MET A 1 25.07 6.51 -8.94
N PRO A 2 23.80 6.21 -9.26
CA PRO A 2 23.08 6.96 -10.26
C PRO A 2 23.03 8.45 -9.87
N ALA A 3 23.03 9.35 -10.85
CA ALA A 3 22.85 10.77 -10.57
C ALA A 3 21.41 10.99 -10.04
N PHE A 4 21.22 12.02 -9.20
CA PHE A 4 19.91 12.32 -8.62
C PHE A 4 18.79 12.43 -9.69
N LYS A 5 19.11 12.99 -10.85
CA LYS A 5 18.18 13.10 -12.00
C LYS A 5 17.73 11.75 -12.58
N ASP A 6 18.46 10.68 -12.30
CA ASP A 6 18.17 9.32 -12.81
C ASP A 6 17.45 8.45 -11.76
N MET A 7 17.19 9.00 -10.56
CA MET A 7 16.47 8.30 -9.50
C MET A 7 14.97 8.39 -9.72
N PRO A 8 14.23 7.26 -9.66
CA PRO A 8 12.77 7.28 -9.72
C PRO A 8 12.21 7.97 -8.46
N LEU A 9 11.47 9.05 -8.65
CA LEU A 9 10.81 9.77 -7.57
C LEU A 9 9.36 9.29 -7.41
N SER A 10 8.90 9.27 -6.15
CA SER A 10 7.54 8.87 -5.79
C SER A 10 6.92 9.90 -4.86
N VAL A 11 5.58 10.03 -4.89
CA VAL A 11 4.81 10.87 -3.97
C VAL A 11 4.06 9.99 -3.01
N LEU A 12 4.03 10.34 -1.72
CA LEU A 12 3.09 9.80 -0.73
C LEU A 12 2.05 10.86 -0.42
N ASN A 13 0.78 10.54 -0.65
CA ASN A 13 -0.36 11.42 -0.42
C ASN A 13 -1.26 10.86 0.69
N LEU A 14 -1.64 11.72 1.62
CA LEU A 14 -2.57 11.41 2.70
C LEU A 14 -3.97 12.00 2.45
N SER A 15 -4.17 12.67 1.32
CA SER A 15 -5.39 13.43 1.03
C SER A 15 -5.76 14.38 2.19
N PRO A 16 -4.91 15.38 2.49
CA PRO A 16 -5.13 16.27 3.62
C PRO A 16 -6.41 17.12 3.41
N VAL A 17 -7.20 17.27 4.47
CA VAL A 17 -8.35 18.15 4.54
C VAL A 17 -7.93 19.39 5.32
N ASN A 18 -7.81 20.52 4.64
CA ASN A 18 -7.43 21.77 5.29
C ASN A 18 -8.65 22.43 5.97
N GLU A 19 -8.41 23.41 6.83
CA GLU A 19 -9.46 24.19 7.47
C GLU A 19 -10.38 24.82 6.44
N GLY A 20 -11.69 24.64 6.59
CA GLY A 20 -12.71 25.13 5.67
C GLY A 20 -12.95 24.29 4.40
N GLU A 21 -12.23 23.18 4.25
CA GLU A 21 -12.39 22.25 3.12
C GLU A 21 -13.20 21.01 3.50
N THR A 22 -13.77 20.40 2.49
CA THR A 22 -14.42 19.08 2.59
C THR A 22 -13.48 17.95 2.16
N ALA A 23 -13.82 16.71 2.49
CA ALA A 23 -13.13 15.55 1.94
C ALA A 23 -13.20 15.51 0.39
N GLY A 24 -14.30 15.97 -0.20
CA GLY A 24 -14.45 16.09 -1.66
C GLY A 24 -13.41 17.02 -2.28
N ASP A 25 -13.15 18.19 -1.64
CA ASP A 25 -12.10 19.12 -2.08
C ASP A 25 -10.71 18.48 -1.99
N SER A 26 -10.45 17.73 -0.93
CA SER A 26 -9.19 17.00 -0.75
C SER A 26 -8.98 15.92 -1.84
N PHE A 27 -10.04 15.21 -2.23
CA PHE A 27 -9.94 14.22 -3.31
C PHE A 27 -9.68 14.87 -4.66
N ALA A 28 -10.33 16.00 -4.97
CA ALA A 28 -10.07 16.77 -6.19
C ALA A 28 -8.61 17.24 -6.25
N LYS A 29 -8.08 17.80 -5.16
CA LYS A 29 -6.67 18.21 -5.04
C LYS A 29 -5.71 17.02 -5.15
N SER A 30 -6.08 15.86 -4.60
CA SER A 30 -5.28 14.64 -4.74
C SER A 30 -5.19 14.19 -6.20
N LEU A 31 -6.26 14.34 -6.98
CA LEU A 31 -6.24 14.08 -8.42
C LEU A 31 -5.36 15.07 -9.16
N GLU A 32 -5.50 16.38 -8.88
CA GLU A 32 -4.65 17.43 -9.47
C GLU A 32 -3.16 17.17 -9.17
N LEU A 33 -2.83 16.83 -7.93
CA LEU A 33 -1.47 16.46 -7.53
C LEU A 33 -0.96 15.25 -8.34
N THR A 34 -1.80 14.23 -8.51
CA THR A 34 -1.43 13.01 -9.24
C THR A 34 -1.16 13.31 -10.70
N GLN A 35 -2.02 14.09 -11.34
CA GLN A 35 -1.85 14.55 -12.73
C GLN A 35 -0.61 15.43 -12.91
N HIS A 36 -0.31 16.27 -11.90
CA HIS A 36 0.89 17.10 -11.93
C HIS A 36 2.17 16.27 -11.78
N ALA A 37 2.18 15.31 -10.84
CA ALA A 37 3.27 14.36 -10.66
C ALA A 37 3.51 13.52 -11.95
N GLU A 38 2.45 13.07 -12.60
CA GLU A 38 2.52 12.37 -13.90
C GLU A 38 3.20 13.23 -14.97
N LYS A 39 2.78 14.48 -15.13
CA LYS A 39 3.36 15.43 -16.09
C LYS A 39 4.85 15.72 -15.82
N LEU A 40 5.26 15.70 -14.57
CA LEU A 40 6.66 15.89 -14.15
C LEU A 40 7.51 14.62 -14.25
N GLY A 41 6.93 13.47 -14.66
CA GLY A 41 7.63 12.22 -14.82
C GLY A 41 7.93 11.49 -13.50
N TYR A 42 7.17 11.74 -12.43
CA TYR A 42 7.25 10.93 -11.22
C TYR A 42 6.85 9.48 -11.54
N ASN A 43 7.56 8.54 -10.93
CA ASN A 43 7.36 7.13 -11.19
C ASN A 43 6.03 6.61 -10.62
N ARG A 44 5.66 7.07 -9.41
CA ARG A 44 4.44 6.64 -8.73
C ARG A 44 3.89 7.66 -7.75
N LEU A 45 2.60 7.52 -7.44
CA LEU A 45 1.97 8.15 -6.29
C LEU A 45 1.31 7.06 -5.45
N TRP A 46 1.60 7.06 -4.16
CA TRP A 46 0.99 6.18 -3.17
C TRP A 46 0.04 6.95 -2.26
N VAL A 47 -1.04 6.28 -1.86
CA VAL A 47 -2.02 6.80 -0.91
C VAL A 47 -1.90 6.02 0.40
N ALA A 48 -1.78 6.72 1.53
CA ALA A 48 -1.75 6.12 2.85
C ALA A 48 -3.15 5.64 3.30
N GLU A 49 -3.21 4.77 4.31
CA GLU A 49 -4.44 4.41 5.02
C GLU A 49 -4.39 4.96 6.44
N HIS A 50 -5.33 5.87 6.76
CA HIS A 50 -5.53 6.38 8.11
C HIS A 50 -7.02 6.45 8.42
N HIS A 51 -7.38 6.17 9.67
CA HIS A 51 -8.77 6.14 10.12
C HIS A 51 -8.99 7.09 11.28
N ASN A 52 -10.18 7.67 11.37
CA ASN A 52 -10.63 8.55 12.45
C ASN A 52 -9.72 9.78 12.64
N MET A 53 -9.24 10.36 11.54
CA MET A 53 -8.42 11.58 11.53
C MET A 53 -9.12 12.62 10.68
N GLU A 54 -9.67 13.68 11.31
CA GLU A 54 -10.44 14.72 10.61
C GLU A 54 -9.66 15.45 9.51
N GLY A 55 -8.33 15.59 9.69
CA GLY A 55 -7.45 16.24 8.71
C GLY A 55 -6.95 15.31 7.59
N ILE A 56 -7.39 14.05 7.50
CA ILE A 56 -6.90 13.06 6.53
C ILE A 56 -8.08 12.27 5.95
N ALA A 57 -8.26 12.35 4.63
CA ALA A 57 -9.39 11.71 3.93
C ALA A 57 -9.05 10.34 3.30
N SER A 58 -7.83 9.82 3.47
CA SER A 58 -7.36 8.60 2.79
C SER A 58 -7.71 7.29 3.50
N SER A 59 -8.86 7.19 4.17
CA SER A 59 -9.28 5.98 4.89
C SER A 59 -9.65 4.82 3.97
N ALA A 60 -10.33 5.08 2.85
CA ALA A 60 -10.71 4.09 1.85
C ALA A 60 -9.72 4.08 0.68
N THR A 61 -8.49 3.63 0.94
CA THR A 61 -7.35 3.74 0.04
C THR A 61 -7.61 3.18 -1.34
N SER A 62 -8.15 1.97 -1.47
CA SER A 62 -8.43 1.33 -2.77
C SER A 62 -9.48 2.08 -3.59
N VAL A 63 -10.50 2.67 -2.93
CA VAL A 63 -11.52 3.48 -3.59
C VAL A 63 -10.90 4.76 -4.15
N LEU A 64 -10.07 5.44 -3.35
CA LEU A 64 -9.38 6.64 -3.80
C LEU A 64 -8.39 6.34 -4.93
N LEU A 65 -7.66 5.24 -4.87
CA LEU A 65 -6.78 4.80 -5.95
C LEU A 65 -7.52 4.61 -7.28
N SER A 66 -8.74 4.05 -7.25
CA SER A 66 -9.57 3.91 -8.45
C SER A 66 -9.92 5.26 -9.06
N TYR A 67 -10.28 6.24 -8.24
CA TYR A 67 -10.58 7.60 -8.69
C TYR A 67 -9.35 8.28 -9.32
N LEU A 68 -8.18 8.18 -8.68
CA LEU A 68 -6.94 8.77 -9.19
C LEU A 68 -6.48 8.10 -10.48
N ALA A 69 -6.62 6.78 -10.58
CA ALA A 69 -6.24 6.02 -11.76
C ALA A 69 -7.11 6.34 -12.98
N GLY A 70 -8.41 6.57 -12.76
CA GLY A 70 -9.34 7.01 -13.81
C GLY A 70 -9.04 8.41 -14.34
N GLY A 71 -8.36 9.25 -13.57
CA GLY A 71 -7.97 10.61 -13.98
C GLY A 71 -6.53 10.76 -14.48
N THR A 72 -5.77 9.66 -14.62
CA THR A 72 -4.37 9.62 -15.06
C THR A 72 -4.13 8.49 -16.05
N SER A 73 -2.99 8.46 -16.74
CA SER A 73 -2.76 7.54 -17.87
C SER A 73 -1.56 6.60 -17.70
N SER A 74 -0.49 7.04 -17.04
CA SER A 74 0.81 6.35 -17.05
C SER A 74 1.46 6.20 -15.68
N ILE A 75 1.25 7.15 -14.75
CA ILE A 75 1.84 7.10 -13.41
C ILE A 75 1.35 5.84 -12.67
N ARG A 76 2.27 5.15 -12.00
CA ARG A 76 1.91 4.02 -11.14
C ARG A 76 1.19 4.54 -9.89
N LEU A 77 0.20 3.80 -9.46
CA LEU A 77 -0.60 4.14 -8.28
C LEU A 77 -0.60 2.97 -7.30
N GLY A 78 -0.59 3.26 -6.02
CA GLY A 78 -0.58 2.20 -5.04
C GLY A 78 -0.85 2.66 -3.63
N SER A 79 -0.92 1.72 -2.72
CA SER A 79 -1.04 2.00 -1.30
C SER A 79 0.31 2.23 -0.65
N GLY A 80 0.37 3.21 0.23
CA GLY A 80 1.58 3.50 0.99
C GLY A 80 1.31 3.64 2.49
N GLY A 81 0.62 2.62 3.10
CA GLY A 81 0.17 1.32 2.63
C GLY A 81 -1.22 0.94 3.13
N ILE A 82 -1.72 -0.16 2.64
CA ILE A 82 -2.83 -0.86 3.30
C ILE A 82 -2.34 -1.41 4.64
N MET A 83 -3.07 -1.11 5.70
CA MET A 83 -2.79 -1.69 7.02
C MET A 83 -3.39 -3.09 7.09
N LEU A 84 -2.69 -4.09 6.55
CA LEU A 84 -3.21 -5.44 6.32
C LEU A 84 -3.93 -6.07 7.53
N PRO A 85 -3.48 -5.87 8.79
CA PRO A 85 -4.21 -6.39 9.95
C PRO A 85 -5.61 -5.79 10.18
N ASN A 86 -5.97 -4.70 9.51
CA ASN A 86 -7.33 -4.13 9.57
C ASN A 86 -8.31 -4.84 8.63
N HIS A 87 -7.83 -5.68 7.73
CA HIS A 87 -8.59 -6.22 6.60
C HIS A 87 -8.53 -7.75 6.53
N ALA A 88 -9.53 -8.36 5.88
CA ALA A 88 -9.41 -9.74 5.41
C ALA A 88 -8.48 -9.77 4.18
N PRO A 89 -7.45 -10.63 4.14
CA PRO A 89 -6.55 -10.73 2.99
C PRO A 89 -7.25 -10.97 1.65
N LEU A 90 -8.32 -11.77 1.64
CA LEU A 90 -9.15 -12.00 0.45
C LEU A 90 -9.74 -10.68 -0.09
N ALA A 91 -10.30 -9.84 0.79
CA ALA A 91 -10.91 -8.58 0.35
C ALA A 91 -9.86 -7.63 -0.26
N ILE A 92 -8.64 -7.60 0.28
CA ILE A 92 -7.54 -6.81 -0.28
C ILE A 92 -7.10 -7.38 -1.63
N ALA A 93 -6.99 -8.71 -1.76
CA ALA A 93 -6.66 -9.35 -3.02
C ALA A 93 -7.67 -9.00 -4.13
N GLU A 94 -8.97 -9.03 -3.81
CA GLU A 94 -10.05 -8.69 -4.75
C GLU A 94 -10.07 -7.20 -5.10
N GLN A 95 -9.85 -6.29 -4.12
CA GLN A 95 -9.78 -4.85 -4.36
C GLN A 95 -8.62 -4.49 -5.29
N PHE A 96 -7.43 -5.00 -5.02
CA PHE A 96 -6.25 -4.73 -5.83
C PHE A 96 -6.27 -5.50 -7.15
N GLY A 97 -6.84 -6.70 -7.17
CA GLY A 97 -7.15 -7.42 -8.40
C GLY A 97 -8.11 -6.66 -9.32
N THR A 98 -9.11 -6.00 -8.73
CA THR A 98 -10.04 -5.12 -9.46
C THR A 98 -9.31 -3.91 -10.04
N LEU A 99 -8.46 -3.25 -9.23
CA LEU A 99 -7.67 -2.11 -9.67
C LEU A 99 -6.73 -2.50 -10.82
N GLU A 100 -5.98 -3.59 -10.70
CA GLU A 100 -5.06 -4.06 -11.74
C GLU A 100 -5.81 -4.46 -13.02
N SER A 101 -7.00 -5.06 -12.90
CA SER A 101 -7.84 -5.40 -14.05
C SER A 101 -8.35 -4.16 -14.79
N MET A 102 -8.64 -3.07 -14.07
CA MET A 102 -9.07 -1.80 -14.67
C MET A 102 -7.89 -0.99 -15.23
N TYR A 103 -6.72 -1.07 -14.59
CA TYR A 103 -5.54 -0.25 -14.89
C TYR A 103 -4.27 -1.11 -14.98
N PRO A 104 -4.16 -2.00 -15.96
CA PRO A 104 -3.11 -3.01 -16.03
C PRO A 104 -1.69 -2.43 -16.01
N GLY A 105 -0.83 -3.03 -15.19
CA GLY A 105 0.59 -2.67 -15.09
C GLY A 105 0.87 -1.39 -14.30
N ARG A 106 -0.18 -0.75 -13.72
CA ARG A 106 -0.04 0.52 -13.01
C ARG A 106 -0.19 0.42 -11.49
N ILE A 107 -0.56 -0.73 -10.96
CA ILE A 107 -0.94 -0.86 -9.55
C ILE A 107 0.21 -1.42 -8.71
N ASP A 108 0.45 -0.82 -7.55
CA ASP A 108 1.36 -1.32 -6.49
C ASP A 108 0.56 -1.58 -5.22
N LEU A 109 0.82 -2.69 -4.53
CA LEU A 109 0.24 -3.00 -3.23
C LEU A 109 1.29 -2.86 -2.13
N GLY A 110 1.35 -1.70 -1.50
CA GLY A 110 2.16 -1.47 -0.32
C GLY A 110 1.40 -1.86 0.95
N LEU A 111 2.05 -2.60 1.84
CA LEU A 111 1.46 -3.17 3.05
C LEU A 111 2.16 -2.68 4.31
N GLY A 112 1.38 -2.26 5.29
CA GLY A 112 1.83 -1.89 6.63
C GLY A 112 1.26 -2.81 7.70
N ARG A 113 2.00 -2.91 8.82
CA ARG A 113 1.58 -3.68 10.01
C ARG A 113 0.88 -2.82 11.06
N ALA A 114 1.18 -1.52 11.09
CA ALA A 114 0.62 -0.59 12.07
C ALA A 114 -0.92 -0.48 11.93
N PRO A 115 -1.66 -0.01 12.96
CA PRO A 115 -3.10 0.17 12.85
C PRO A 115 -3.52 1.35 11.95
N GLY A 116 -2.65 2.33 11.73
CA GLY A 116 -3.01 3.57 11.03
C GLY A 116 -4.01 4.44 11.80
N THR A 117 -4.16 4.21 13.10
CA THR A 117 -5.14 4.86 13.97
C THR A 117 -4.91 4.58 15.46
N ASP A 118 -5.77 5.14 16.33
CA ASP A 118 -5.81 4.87 17.77
C ASP A 118 -6.47 3.51 18.13
N GLN A 119 -6.36 3.11 19.40
CA GLN A 119 -6.88 1.81 19.86
C GLN A 119 -8.40 1.69 19.79
N THR A 120 -9.14 2.76 20.04
CA THR A 120 -10.62 2.77 19.98
C THR A 120 -11.09 2.52 18.56
N THR A 121 -10.47 3.20 17.61
CA THR A 121 -10.75 3.04 16.19
C THR A 121 -10.30 1.66 15.67
N ALA A 122 -9.15 1.15 16.14
CA ALA A 122 -8.70 -0.20 15.83
C ALA A 122 -9.73 -1.25 16.28
N ALA A 123 -10.34 -1.09 17.47
CA ALA A 123 -11.42 -1.96 17.93
C ALA A 123 -12.69 -1.86 17.05
N ALA A 124 -13.04 -0.65 16.56
CA ALA A 124 -14.14 -0.46 15.62
C ALA A 124 -13.88 -1.16 14.28
N LEU A 125 -12.62 -1.23 13.84
CA LEU A 125 -12.16 -2.01 12.68
C LEU A 125 -12.07 -3.52 12.95
N ARG A 126 -12.52 -3.98 14.12
CA ARG A 126 -12.45 -5.39 14.54
C ARG A 126 -11.03 -5.93 14.66
N ARG A 127 -10.05 -5.04 14.82
CA ARG A 127 -8.67 -5.40 15.06
C ARG A 127 -8.45 -5.82 16.50
N HIS A 128 -7.93 -7.02 16.72
CA HIS A 128 -7.55 -7.51 18.06
C HIS A 128 -6.21 -6.91 18.51
N VAL A 129 -5.97 -6.88 19.81
CA VAL A 129 -4.76 -6.27 20.42
C VAL A 129 -3.46 -6.82 19.82
N ASN A 130 -3.41 -8.10 19.48
CA ASN A 130 -2.22 -8.78 18.93
C ASN A 130 -2.28 -8.96 17.40
N SER A 131 -3.19 -8.32 16.71
CA SER A 131 -3.38 -8.52 15.26
C SER A 131 -2.21 -8.03 14.37
N GLY A 132 -1.11 -7.56 14.95
CA GLY A 132 0.13 -7.29 14.22
C GLY A 132 1.12 -8.45 14.25
N GLU A 133 0.93 -9.44 15.14
CA GLU A 133 1.81 -10.62 15.26
C GLU A 133 1.53 -11.63 14.15
N ASP A 134 0.30 -11.69 13.66
CA ASP A 134 -0.14 -12.55 12.56
C ASP A 134 0.14 -11.95 11.15
N PHE A 135 0.82 -10.79 11.08
CA PHE A 135 1.10 -10.14 9.80
C PHE A 135 1.81 -11.02 8.78
N PRO A 136 2.85 -11.82 9.13
CA PRO A 136 3.48 -12.73 8.17
C PRO A 136 2.52 -13.78 7.60
N ALA A 137 1.65 -14.36 8.44
CA ALA A 137 0.67 -15.34 8.01
C ALA A 137 -0.40 -14.72 7.09
N ARG A 138 -0.86 -13.50 7.40
CA ARG A 138 -1.79 -12.75 6.54
C ARG A 138 -1.16 -12.37 5.20
N LEU A 139 0.13 -12.02 5.20
CA LEU A 139 0.87 -11.74 3.98
C LEU A 139 0.97 -12.98 3.11
N GLU A 140 1.32 -14.13 3.69
CA GLU A 140 1.36 -15.40 2.98
C GLU A 140 -0.01 -15.77 2.41
N GLU A 141 -1.09 -15.60 3.19
CA GLU A 141 -2.47 -15.81 2.72
C GLU A 141 -2.79 -14.90 1.53
N LEU A 142 -2.46 -13.60 1.62
CA LEU A 142 -2.67 -12.63 0.54
C LEU A 142 -1.90 -13.02 -0.74
N GLN A 143 -0.63 -13.40 -0.61
CA GLN A 143 0.19 -13.83 -1.73
C GLN A 143 -0.38 -15.08 -2.42
N ARG A 144 -0.97 -16.01 -1.67
CA ARG A 144 -1.65 -17.19 -2.23
C ARG A 144 -2.85 -16.81 -3.09
N TYR A 145 -3.61 -15.76 -2.72
CA TYR A 145 -4.75 -15.30 -3.51
C TYR A 145 -4.36 -14.73 -4.88
N PHE A 146 -3.12 -14.26 -5.04
CA PHE A 146 -2.60 -13.80 -6.33
C PHE A 146 -2.00 -14.92 -7.18
N GLN A 147 -1.73 -16.09 -6.61
CA GLN A 147 -1.22 -17.23 -7.38
C GLN A 147 -2.25 -17.69 -8.41
N ASP A 148 -1.75 -18.11 -9.59
CA ASP A 148 -2.62 -18.72 -10.61
C ASP A 148 -3.05 -20.13 -10.15
N PRO A 149 -4.34 -20.38 -9.92
CA PRO A 149 -4.84 -21.68 -9.51
C PRO A 149 -4.50 -22.82 -10.48
N ALA A 150 -4.26 -22.50 -11.76
CA ALA A 150 -3.85 -23.49 -12.76
C ALA A 150 -2.44 -24.05 -12.53
N ASN A 151 -1.59 -23.31 -11.81
CA ASN A 151 -0.22 -23.67 -11.48
C ASN A 151 -0.09 -24.31 -10.09
N MET A 152 -1.20 -24.48 -9.36
CA MET A 152 -1.19 -25.05 -8.01
C MET A 152 -1.44 -26.57 -8.05
N ALA A 153 -0.69 -27.32 -7.26
CA ALA A 153 -0.87 -28.78 -7.15
C ALA A 153 -2.28 -29.17 -6.68
N VAL A 154 -2.87 -28.33 -5.81
CA VAL A 154 -4.26 -28.46 -5.35
C VAL A 154 -4.90 -27.07 -5.47
N PRO A 155 -5.85 -26.88 -6.37
CA PRO A 155 -6.56 -25.60 -6.51
C PRO A 155 -7.27 -25.21 -5.21
N PRO A 156 -7.20 -23.94 -4.79
CA PRO A 156 -7.85 -23.49 -3.57
C PRO A 156 -9.39 -23.48 -3.73
N GLN A 157 -10.11 -23.76 -2.63
CA GLN A 157 -11.57 -23.64 -2.60
C GLN A 157 -12.04 -22.19 -2.68
N VAL A 158 -11.25 -21.26 -2.13
CA VAL A 158 -11.54 -19.82 -2.16
C VAL A 158 -10.50 -19.14 -3.05
N LYS A 159 -10.98 -18.32 -3.98
CA LYS A 159 -10.15 -17.58 -4.94
C LYS A 159 -10.50 -16.11 -4.89
N ALA A 160 -9.52 -15.23 -5.07
CA ALA A 160 -9.77 -13.82 -5.32
C ALA A 160 -10.29 -13.63 -6.76
N VAL A 161 -11.49 -13.05 -6.91
CA VAL A 161 -12.11 -12.84 -8.22
C VAL A 161 -12.65 -11.40 -8.32
N PRO A 162 -11.94 -10.51 -9.09
CA PRO A 162 -10.66 -10.73 -9.76
C PRO A 162 -9.49 -10.72 -8.79
N GLY A 163 -8.31 -11.24 -9.18
CA GLY A 163 -7.08 -11.22 -8.39
C GLY A 163 -6.17 -12.40 -8.69
N ALA A 164 -6.75 -13.62 -8.69
CA ALA A 164 -5.98 -14.84 -8.93
C ALA A 164 -5.28 -14.82 -10.30
N GLY A 165 -3.98 -15.09 -10.31
CA GLY A 165 -3.12 -15.09 -11.50
C GLY A 165 -2.64 -13.70 -11.94
N LEU A 166 -2.93 -12.63 -11.18
CA LEU A 166 -2.44 -11.29 -11.49
C LEU A 166 -1.10 -11.02 -10.80
N ASP A 167 -0.18 -10.39 -11.55
CA ASP A 167 1.15 -9.99 -11.06
C ASP A 167 1.10 -8.55 -10.53
N ILE A 168 0.77 -8.40 -9.25
CA ILE A 168 0.70 -7.10 -8.58
C ILE A 168 1.93 -6.97 -7.65
N PRO A 169 2.83 -5.99 -7.89
CA PRO A 169 3.98 -5.78 -7.02
C PRO A 169 3.59 -5.51 -5.57
N ILE A 170 4.03 -6.38 -4.66
CA ILE A 170 3.82 -6.24 -3.22
C ILE A 170 5.05 -5.58 -2.61
N TRP A 171 4.83 -4.51 -1.83
CA TRP A 171 5.85 -3.76 -1.11
C TRP A 171 5.59 -3.89 0.39
N LEU A 172 6.63 -4.12 1.19
CA LEU A 172 6.51 -4.00 2.64
C LEU A 172 6.97 -2.63 3.11
N LEU A 173 6.16 -2.01 3.97
CA LEU A 173 6.43 -0.71 4.54
C LEU A 173 6.67 -0.80 6.04
N GLY A 174 7.53 0.05 6.56
CA GLY A 174 7.75 0.14 8.00
C GLY A 174 8.74 1.20 8.41
N SER A 175 8.77 1.50 9.71
CA SER A 175 9.69 2.43 10.37
C SER A 175 10.64 1.72 11.34
N SER A 176 10.71 0.39 11.29
CA SER A 176 11.52 -0.45 12.18
C SER A 176 12.17 -1.61 11.42
N GLY A 177 13.06 -2.35 12.09
CA GLY A 177 13.76 -3.49 11.50
C GLY A 177 12.87 -4.68 11.12
N PHE A 178 11.69 -4.85 11.74
CA PHE A 178 10.82 -6.01 11.48
C PHE A 178 10.42 -6.13 10.00
N SER A 179 9.83 -5.07 9.42
CA SER A 179 9.39 -5.11 8.02
C SER A 179 10.57 -5.16 7.05
N ALA A 180 11.71 -4.57 7.43
CA ALA A 180 12.94 -4.63 6.67
C ALA A 180 13.46 -6.07 6.55
N GLN A 181 13.59 -6.77 7.69
CA GLN A 181 14.03 -8.16 7.75
C GLN A 181 13.06 -9.09 7.00
N LEU A 182 11.76 -8.95 7.24
CA LEU A 182 10.75 -9.77 6.57
C LEU A 182 10.77 -9.58 5.05
N ALA A 183 10.89 -8.32 4.59
CA ALA A 183 10.99 -8.03 3.16
C ALA A 183 12.23 -8.66 2.52
N GLY A 184 13.40 -8.55 3.17
CA GLY A 184 14.64 -9.18 2.70
C GLY A 184 14.52 -10.70 2.61
N GLN A 185 14.02 -11.36 3.66
CA GLN A 185 13.81 -12.80 3.70
C GLN A 185 12.87 -13.33 2.61
N LEU A 186 11.86 -12.52 2.24
CA LEU A 186 10.89 -12.88 1.21
C LEU A 186 11.26 -12.39 -0.20
N GLY A 187 12.37 -11.65 -0.34
CA GLY A 187 12.76 -11.03 -1.61
C GLY A 187 11.77 -9.97 -2.11
N LEU A 188 11.01 -9.34 -1.20
CA LEU A 188 10.03 -8.32 -1.54
C LEU A 188 10.64 -6.92 -1.51
N PRO A 189 10.17 -6.01 -2.36
CA PRO A 189 10.52 -4.60 -2.27
C PRO A 189 10.17 -4.01 -0.90
N TYR A 190 11.04 -3.12 -0.40
CA TYR A 190 10.89 -2.48 0.90
C TYR A 190 10.86 -0.96 0.78
N ALA A 191 10.00 -0.30 1.54
CA ALA A 191 9.95 1.14 1.67
C ALA A 191 10.00 1.56 3.14
N PHE A 192 11.02 2.33 3.51
CA PHE A 192 11.19 2.82 4.87
C PHE A 192 10.44 4.14 5.09
N ALA A 193 9.64 4.20 6.16
CA ALA A 193 8.87 5.39 6.54
C ALA A 193 9.76 6.43 7.27
N GLY A 194 10.71 7.03 6.53
CA GLY A 194 11.71 7.93 7.06
C GLY A 194 11.16 9.21 7.70
N HIS A 195 9.94 9.61 7.36
CA HIS A 195 9.25 10.74 7.96
C HIS A 195 8.78 10.49 9.41
N PHE A 196 8.76 9.23 9.85
CA PHE A 196 8.44 8.87 11.25
C PHE A 196 9.67 8.60 12.10
N ALA A 197 10.73 8.01 11.54
CA ALA A 197 11.83 7.47 12.31
C ALA A 197 13.14 7.53 11.50
N ALA A 198 13.51 8.72 11.05
CA ALA A 198 14.68 8.93 10.19
C ALA A 198 15.99 8.37 10.79
N GLU A 199 16.11 8.39 12.12
CA GLU A 199 17.25 7.87 12.88
C GLU A 199 17.46 6.36 12.70
N ASN A 200 16.39 5.60 12.49
CA ASN A 200 16.44 4.15 12.32
C ASN A 200 16.65 3.70 10.86
N MET A 201 16.58 4.61 9.91
CA MET A 201 16.55 4.29 8.47
C MET A 201 17.77 3.50 8.02
N LYS A 202 18.99 3.94 8.40
CA LYS A 202 20.22 3.27 7.98
C LYS A 202 20.29 1.83 8.49
N ALA A 203 19.95 1.62 9.77
CA ALA A 203 19.95 0.29 10.38
C ALA A 203 18.91 -0.65 9.73
N ALA A 204 17.72 -0.13 9.45
CA ALA A 204 16.66 -0.89 8.78
C ALA A 204 17.03 -1.26 7.34
N LEU A 205 17.61 -0.34 6.57
CA LEU A 205 18.05 -0.62 5.20
C LEU A 205 19.19 -1.63 5.18
N GLN A 206 20.15 -1.54 6.13
CA GLN A 206 21.21 -2.55 6.23
C GLN A 206 20.63 -3.93 6.55
N LEU A 207 19.70 -4.00 7.50
CA LEU A 207 19.02 -5.26 7.86
C LEU A 207 18.26 -5.88 6.65
N TYR A 208 17.62 -5.04 5.82
CA TYR A 208 16.98 -5.48 4.59
C TYR A 208 17.98 -6.10 3.59
N LEU A 209 19.15 -5.46 3.44
CA LEU A 209 20.19 -5.93 2.52
C LEU A 209 20.90 -7.20 2.98
N ASP A 210 20.96 -7.44 4.30
CA ASP A 210 21.65 -8.58 4.92
C ASP A 210 20.72 -9.82 5.07
N SER A 211 19.41 -9.68 4.82
CA SER A 211 18.40 -10.73 5.00
C SER A 211 18.05 -11.42 3.70
#